data_5645979793b3eed8fe9ecb46990862e4
#
_entry.id   5645979793b3eed8fe9ecb46990862e4
#
_cell.length_a   1.000
_cell.length_b   1.000
_cell.length_c   1.000
_cell.angle_alpha   90.00
_cell.angle_beta   90.00
_cell.angle_gamma   90.00
#
_symmetry.space_group_name_H-M   'P 1'
#
loop_
_entity.id
_entity.type
_entity.pdbx_description
1 polymer ?
#
loop_
_entity_poly.entity_id
_entity_poly.type
_entity_poly.pdbx_seq_one_letter_code
_entity_poly.pdbx_strand_id
1 'polypeptide(L)'
;MTEELADKAKAERVRQFVFLSTMSVYGMTMGQITEETECTPITFYGKSKLAAERYLCEQRSDTFKVAVIRPPMIYGKACTGNYASLEKLAGKIPVFPRVSNERSMIYIENLCEFLYRIIRGDADGIYRPQNSQYVNTSDMVARIAESYGRSIWLVPGFEWIIGKLAGRVNIFSKVFGSLTYDRKLSFPEEVGEYEVVDFLESIKKSKESL
;
A
#
# COMPACT_ATOMS: atom_id res chain seq x y z
N MET A 1 -8.08 22.42 -1.45
CA MET A 1 -8.61 21.55 -2.53
C MET A 1 -9.44 20.39 -2.01
N THR A 2 -8.90 19.44 -1.17
CA THR A 2 -9.73 18.32 -0.64
C THR A 2 -10.87 18.83 0.25
N GLU A 3 -10.60 19.77 1.13
CA GLU A 3 -11.58 20.41 2.02
C GLU A 3 -12.70 21.08 1.23
N GLU A 4 -12.38 21.94 0.29
CA GLU A 4 -13.34 22.62 -0.59
C GLU A 4 -14.20 21.64 -1.40
N LEU A 5 -13.59 20.52 -1.86
CA LEU A 5 -14.34 19.48 -2.57
C LEU A 5 -15.31 18.76 -1.65
N ALA A 6 -14.89 18.49 -0.39
CA ALA A 6 -15.75 17.85 0.60
C ALA A 6 -16.92 18.75 1.00
N ASP A 7 -16.66 20.04 1.22
CA ASP A 7 -17.70 21.03 1.53
C ASP A 7 -18.73 21.12 0.41
N LYS A 8 -18.26 21.19 -0.84
CA LYS A 8 -19.14 21.20 -2.00
C LYS A 8 -19.93 19.90 -2.11
N ALA A 9 -19.28 18.74 -1.95
CA ALA A 9 -19.97 17.46 -1.99
C ALA A 9 -21.10 17.38 -0.94
N LYS A 10 -20.81 17.85 0.28
CA LYS A 10 -21.80 17.90 1.37
C LYS A 10 -22.96 18.86 1.06
N ALA A 11 -22.65 20.05 0.51
CA ALA A 11 -23.66 21.04 0.09
C ALA A 11 -24.56 20.48 -1.02
N GLU A 12 -24.01 19.70 -1.96
CA GLU A 12 -24.72 19.04 -3.05
C GLU A 12 -25.41 17.73 -2.61
N ARG A 13 -25.43 17.44 -1.31
CA ARG A 13 -26.07 16.23 -0.72
C ARG A 13 -25.50 14.91 -1.24
N VAL A 14 -24.21 14.88 -1.56
CA VAL A 14 -23.49 13.61 -1.80
C VAL A 14 -23.52 12.79 -0.52
N ARG A 15 -23.91 11.51 -0.61
CA ARG A 15 -24.09 10.69 0.59
C ARG A 15 -22.79 10.12 1.13
N GLN A 16 -21.83 9.84 0.25
CA GLN A 16 -20.55 9.21 0.61
C GLN A 16 -19.38 9.91 -0.07
N PHE A 17 -18.33 10.16 0.70
CA PHE A 17 -17.04 10.67 0.22
C PHE A 17 -15.95 9.63 0.47
N VAL A 18 -15.35 9.11 -0.59
CA VAL A 18 -14.26 8.13 -0.49
C VAL A 18 -12.93 8.83 -0.71
N PHE A 19 -12.05 8.80 0.29
CA PHE A 19 -10.75 9.45 0.24
C PHE A 19 -9.60 8.45 0.24
N LEU A 20 -8.83 8.43 -0.85
CA LEU A 20 -7.59 7.67 -0.92
C LEU A 20 -6.47 8.41 -0.17
N SER A 21 -6.19 7.94 1.04
CA SER A 21 -5.06 8.34 1.86
C SER A 21 -3.84 7.44 1.60
N THR A 22 -3.08 7.08 2.61
CA THR A 22 -1.82 6.33 2.47
C THR A 22 -1.36 5.73 3.81
N MET A 23 -0.67 4.61 3.79
CA MET A 23 0.08 4.08 4.93
C MET A 23 1.12 5.09 5.50
N SER A 24 1.59 6.03 4.69
CA SER A 24 2.60 7.03 5.10
C SER A 24 2.13 7.99 6.19
N VAL A 25 0.84 8.02 6.52
CA VAL A 25 0.31 8.81 7.66
C VAL A 25 0.82 8.32 9.01
N TYR A 26 1.25 7.06 9.10
CA TYR A 26 1.84 6.51 10.33
C TYR A 26 3.29 6.91 10.55
N GLY A 27 3.99 7.40 9.52
CA GLY A 27 5.40 7.81 9.63
C GLY A 27 6.39 6.66 9.83
N MET A 28 5.92 5.43 9.90
CA MET A 28 6.75 4.25 10.12
C MET A 28 7.46 3.83 8.84
N THR A 29 8.67 3.32 9.00
CA THR A 29 9.47 2.68 7.94
C THR A 29 9.66 1.18 8.17
N MET A 30 9.46 0.73 9.41
CA MET A 30 9.57 -0.66 9.84
C MET A 30 8.59 -0.96 10.98
N GLY A 31 8.20 -2.22 11.13
CA GLY A 31 7.33 -2.71 12.18
C GLY A 31 5.93 -3.09 11.67
N GLN A 32 5.05 -3.38 12.60
CA GLN A 32 3.65 -3.71 12.31
C GLN A 32 2.74 -2.56 12.78
N ILE A 33 1.84 -2.15 11.92
CA ILE A 33 0.81 -1.15 12.21
C ILE A 33 -0.40 -1.91 12.75
N THR A 34 -0.77 -1.58 13.98
CA THR A 34 -1.94 -2.10 14.70
C THR A 34 -3.02 -1.01 14.84
N GLU A 35 -4.10 -1.32 15.50
CA GLU A 35 -5.17 -0.36 15.76
C GLU A 35 -4.70 0.80 16.66
N GLU A 36 -3.81 0.51 17.61
CA GLU A 36 -3.26 1.48 18.56
C GLU A 36 -2.14 2.34 17.98
N THR A 37 -1.68 2.03 16.74
CA THR A 37 -0.57 2.77 16.12
C THR A 37 -0.98 4.20 15.78
N GLU A 38 -0.31 5.16 16.42
CA GLU A 38 -0.55 6.59 16.19
C GLU A 38 -0.09 7.06 14.81
N CYS A 39 -0.82 8.02 14.26
CA CYS A 39 -0.46 8.69 13.01
C CYS A 39 0.53 9.82 13.27
N THR A 40 1.81 9.60 12.96
CA THR A 40 2.93 10.55 13.16
C THR A 40 3.72 10.77 11.86
N PRO A 41 3.10 11.32 10.80
CA PRO A 41 3.72 11.42 9.49
C PRO A 41 4.96 12.30 9.49
N ILE A 42 6.06 11.79 8.89
CA ILE A 42 7.34 12.51 8.78
C ILE A 42 7.48 13.25 7.46
N THR A 43 6.78 12.81 6.39
CA THR A 43 6.84 13.44 5.07
C THR A 43 5.75 14.49 4.87
N PHE A 44 6.00 15.49 4.02
CA PHE A 44 4.97 16.49 3.65
C PHE A 44 3.74 15.82 3.05
N TYR A 45 3.93 14.78 2.23
CA TYR A 45 2.84 13.99 1.66
C TYR A 45 1.98 13.33 2.74
N GLY A 46 2.61 12.62 3.68
CA GLY A 46 1.87 12.00 4.79
C GLY A 46 1.15 13.02 5.66
N LYS A 47 1.80 14.17 5.95
CA LYS A 47 1.20 15.26 6.72
C LYS A 47 -0.02 15.85 6.04
N SER A 48 0.07 16.11 4.72
CA SER A 48 -1.06 16.66 3.94
C SER A 48 -2.23 15.67 3.86
N LYS A 49 -1.93 14.36 3.72
CA LYS A 49 -2.98 13.33 3.73
C LYS A 49 -3.67 13.24 5.08
N LEU A 50 -2.91 13.23 6.18
CA LEU A 50 -3.48 13.17 7.53
C LEU A 50 -4.32 14.41 7.87
N ALA A 51 -3.89 15.60 7.44
CA ALA A 51 -4.68 16.82 7.62
C ALA A 51 -6.04 16.73 6.89
N ALA A 52 -6.03 16.26 5.65
CA ALA A 52 -7.26 16.03 4.89
C ALA A 52 -8.16 14.96 5.54
N GLU A 53 -7.60 13.87 6.05
CA GLU A 53 -8.35 12.84 6.80
C GLU A 53 -9.07 13.43 8.00
N ARG A 54 -8.36 14.23 8.81
CA ARG A 54 -8.94 14.86 10.02
C ARG A 54 -10.12 15.76 9.65
N TYR A 55 -9.91 16.63 8.66
CA TYR A 55 -10.97 17.48 8.17
C TYR A 55 -12.20 16.68 7.71
N LEU A 56 -11.99 15.66 6.88
CA LEU A 56 -13.07 14.81 6.37
C LEU A 56 -13.81 14.07 7.49
N CYS A 57 -13.08 13.56 8.48
CA CYS A 57 -13.68 12.87 9.63
C CYS A 57 -14.57 13.82 10.46
N GLU A 58 -14.20 15.09 10.59
CA GLU A 58 -15.03 16.13 11.26
C GLU A 58 -16.30 16.46 10.48
N GLN A 59 -16.30 16.29 9.14
CA GLN A 59 -17.49 16.52 8.30
C GLN A 59 -18.51 15.37 8.33
N ARG A 60 -18.14 14.22 8.91
CA ARG A 60 -18.98 13.01 8.98
C ARG A 60 -20.30 13.26 9.68
N SER A 61 -21.37 12.72 9.13
CA SER A 61 -22.73 12.80 9.70
C SER A 61 -23.60 11.65 9.17
N ASP A 62 -24.80 11.48 9.68
CA ASP A 62 -25.76 10.46 9.21
C ASP A 62 -26.07 10.62 7.70
N THR A 63 -25.98 11.82 7.19
CA THR A 63 -26.27 12.14 5.77
C THR A 63 -25.03 12.31 4.90
N PHE A 64 -23.82 12.26 5.49
CA PHE A 64 -22.55 12.41 4.78
C PHE A 64 -21.51 11.45 5.37
N LYS A 65 -21.40 10.28 4.79
CA LYS A 65 -20.44 9.26 5.18
C LYS A 65 -19.07 9.53 4.58
N VAL A 66 -18.01 9.17 5.31
CA VAL A 66 -16.63 9.35 4.87
C VAL A 66 -15.85 8.06 5.02
N ALA A 67 -15.45 7.48 3.92
CA ALA A 67 -14.55 6.33 3.89
C ALA A 67 -13.13 6.77 3.57
N VAL A 68 -12.23 6.66 4.54
CA VAL A 68 -10.80 6.95 4.40
C VAL A 68 -10.06 5.65 4.14
N ILE A 69 -9.41 5.55 2.99
CA ILE A 69 -8.67 4.35 2.61
C ILE A 69 -7.17 4.63 2.73
N ARG A 70 -6.47 3.86 3.56
CA ARG A 70 -5.01 3.97 3.77
C ARG A 70 -4.28 2.79 3.10
N PRO A 71 -4.17 2.75 1.75
CA PRO A 71 -3.49 1.64 1.12
C PRO A 71 -2.00 1.61 1.48
N PRO A 72 -1.40 0.41 1.53
CA PRO A 72 0.05 0.24 1.58
C PRO A 72 0.67 0.54 0.21
N MET A 73 1.81 -0.05 -0.13
CA MET A 73 2.36 0.04 -1.47
C MET A 73 1.41 -0.60 -2.49
N ILE A 74 0.86 0.22 -3.37
CA ILE A 74 0.05 -0.25 -4.50
C ILE A 74 0.99 -0.69 -5.62
N TYR A 75 0.71 -1.83 -6.24
CA TYR A 75 1.47 -2.32 -7.37
C TYR A 75 0.55 -2.84 -8.49
N GLY A 76 1.11 -2.92 -9.69
CA GLY A 76 0.40 -3.36 -10.89
C GLY A 76 0.83 -2.58 -12.11
N LYS A 77 0.12 -2.83 -13.22
CA LYS A 77 0.35 -2.18 -14.51
C LYS A 77 0.30 -0.66 -14.39
N ALA A 78 1.30 0.03 -14.95
CA ALA A 78 1.41 1.50 -14.94
C ALA A 78 1.47 2.17 -13.56
N CYS A 79 1.59 1.40 -12.47
CA CYS A 79 1.79 1.97 -11.14
C CYS A 79 3.17 2.64 -11.06
N THR A 80 3.17 3.87 -10.57
CA THR A 80 4.41 4.65 -10.33
C THR A 80 4.98 4.36 -8.94
N GLY A 81 6.20 4.81 -8.67
CA GLY A 81 6.82 4.72 -7.34
C GLY A 81 7.69 3.50 -7.12
N ASN A 82 7.61 2.91 -5.92
CA ASN A 82 8.57 1.87 -5.51
C ASN A 82 8.49 0.59 -6.35
N TYR A 83 7.28 0.20 -6.78
CA TYR A 83 7.11 -0.98 -7.65
C TYR A 83 7.81 -0.80 -8.99
N ALA A 84 7.60 0.32 -9.67
CA ALA A 84 8.27 0.61 -10.95
C ALA A 84 9.79 0.62 -10.81
N SER A 85 10.32 1.02 -9.64
CA SER A 85 11.76 0.97 -9.35
C SER A 85 12.25 -0.47 -9.18
N LEU A 86 11.49 -1.32 -8.51
CA LEU A 86 11.80 -2.76 -8.37
C LEU A 86 11.72 -3.48 -9.72
N GLU A 87 10.73 -3.15 -10.54
CA GLU A 87 10.55 -3.70 -11.89
C GLU A 87 11.73 -3.36 -12.79
N LYS A 88 12.14 -2.07 -12.83
CA LYS A 88 13.34 -1.63 -13.56
C LYS A 88 14.61 -2.32 -13.06
N LEU A 89 14.72 -2.52 -11.76
CA LEU A 89 15.85 -3.21 -11.15
C LEU A 89 15.86 -4.69 -11.55
N ALA A 90 14.75 -5.39 -11.43
CA ALA A 90 14.60 -6.80 -11.82
C ALA A 90 14.94 -7.03 -13.30
N GLY A 91 14.65 -6.04 -14.17
CA GLY A 91 15.02 -6.08 -15.58
C GLY A 91 16.49 -5.90 -15.88
N LYS A 92 17.32 -5.43 -14.93
CA LYS A 92 18.71 -5.03 -15.18
C LYS A 92 19.76 -5.87 -14.46
N ILE A 93 19.47 -6.34 -13.25
CA ILE A 93 20.46 -7.02 -12.41
C ILE A 93 20.34 -8.54 -12.48
N PRO A 94 21.45 -9.28 -12.52
CA PRO A 94 21.46 -10.74 -12.44
C PRO A 94 21.47 -11.26 -11.01
N VAL A 95 21.75 -10.40 -10.02
CA VAL A 95 21.95 -10.77 -8.61
C VAL A 95 21.20 -9.81 -7.72
N PHE A 96 20.51 -10.32 -6.70
CA PHE A 96 19.83 -9.52 -5.69
C PHE A 96 20.06 -10.09 -4.27
N PRO A 97 20.17 -9.25 -3.23
CA PRO A 97 20.28 -9.75 -1.86
C PRO A 97 19.05 -10.57 -1.47
N ARG A 98 19.28 -11.73 -0.82
CA ARG A 98 18.21 -12.44 -0.13
C ARG A 98 17.95 -11.75 1.20
N VAL A 99 16.75 -11.26 1.42
CA VAL A 99 16.32 -10.61 2.66
C VAL A 99 15.09 -11.29 3.22
N SER A 100 14.98 -11.30 4.56
CA SER A 100 13.85 -11.87 5.29
C SER A 100 12.95 -10.72 5.76
N ASN A 101 12.30 -10.03 4.82
CA ASN A 101 11.36 -8.95 5.15
C ASN A 101 9.93 -9.29 4.74
N GLU A 102 8.99 -8.66 5.41
CA GLU A 102 7.56 -8.76 5.13
C GLU A 102 6.97 -7.37 4.89
N ARG A 103 6.21 -7.22 3.84
CA ARG A 103 5.58 -5.95 3.48
C ARG A 103 4.12 -6.13 3.12
N SER A 104 3.29 -5.27 3.70
CA SER A 104 1.93 -5.10 3.18
C SER A 104 1.99 -4.42 1.82
N MET A 105 1.31 -5.01 0.87
CA MET A 105 1.12 -4.49 -0.49
C MET A 105 -0.30 -4.78 -0.95
N ILE A 106 -0.77 -4.04 -1.94
CA ILE A 106 -2.05 -4.33 -2.58
C ILE A 106 -1.92 -4.23 -4.09
N TYR A 107 -2.43 -5.25 -4.79
CA TYR A 107 -2.53 -5.22 -6.24
C TYR A 107 -3.64 -4.26 -6.69
N ILE A 108 -3.41 -3.56 -7.78
CA ILE A 108 -4.32 -2.49 -8.22
C ILE A 108 -5.76 -2.98 -8.45
N GLU A 109 -5.96 -4.18 -9.04
CA GLU A 109 -7.31 -4.72 -9.26
C GLU A 109 -7.99 -5.09 -7.94
N ASN A 110 -7.25 -5.62 -6.96
CA ASN A 110 -7.76 -5.91 -5.62
C ASN A 110 -8.16 -4.62 -4.89
N LEU A 111 -7.39 -3.54 -5.06
CA LEU A 111 -7.75 -2.23 -4.54
C LEU A 111 -9.01 -1.68 -5.22
N CYS A 112 -9.14 -1.86 -6.53
CA CYS A 112 -10.35 -1.45 -7.26
C CYS A 112 -11.59 -2.21 -6.77
N GLU A 113 -11.48 -3.53 -6.58
CA GLU A 113 -12.57 -4.32 -6.01
C GLU A 113 -12.90 -3.88 -4.58
N PHE A 114 -11.89 -3.62 -3.76
CA PHE A 114 -12.10 -3.07 -2.42
C PHE A 114 -12.87 -1.75 -2.46
N LEU A 115 -12.46 -0.82 -3.32
CA LEU A 115 -13.14 0.47 -3.48
C LEU A 115 -14.57 0.32 -3.99
N TYR A 116 -14.78 -0.60 -4.93
CA TYR A 116 -16.13 -0.91 -5.43
C TYR A 116 -17.04 -1.37 -4.29
N ARG A 117 -16.56 -2.24 -3.41
CA ARG A 117 -17.32 -2.74 -2.25
C ARG A 117 -17.58 -1.64 -1.22
N ILE A 118 -16.59 -0.79 -0.92
CA ILE A 118 -16.75 0.39 -0.06
C ILE A 118 -17.88 1.30 -0.56
N ILE A 119 -17.91 1.55 -1.87
CA ILE A 119 -18.93 2.40 -2.49
C ILE A 119 -20.30 1.71 -2.45
N ARG A 120 -20.36 0.43 -2.82
CA ARG A 120 -21.60 -0.35 -2.84
C ARG A 120 -22.20 -0.56 -1.45
N GLY A 121 -21.35 -0.74 -0.45
CA GLY A 121 -21.75 -0.93 0.95
C GLY A 121 -22.05 0.37 1.67
N ASP A 122 -21.90 1.52 1.01
CA ASP A 122 -22.08 2.84 1.65
C ASP A 122 -21.27 2.95 2.96
N ALA A 123 -20.03 2.44 2.92
CA ALA A 123 -19.18 2.26 4.09
C ALA A 123 -18.70 3.59 4.67
N ASP A 124 -18.53 3.64 6.00
CA ASP A 124 -18.07 4.81 6.75
C ASP A 124 -16.99 4.40 7.74
N GLY A 125 -15.79 4.94 7.62
CA GLY A 125 -14.70 4.57 8.52
C GLY A 125 -13.31 4.74 7.93
N ILE A 126 -12.31 4.18 8.63
CA ILE A 126 -10.91 4.17 8.19
C ILE A 126 -10.52 2.73 7.86
N TYR A 127 -10.10 2.50 6.62
CA TYR A 127 -9.80 1.19 6.07
C TYR A 127 -8.34 1.07 5.66
N ARG A 128 -7.78 -0.14 5.83
CA ARG A 128 -6.35 -0.44 5.58
C ARG A 128 -6.24 -1.69 4.70
N PRO A 129 -6.72 -1.63 3.43
CA PRO A 129 -6.72 -2.80 2.56
C PRO A 129 -5.31 -3.27 2.23
N GLN A 130 -5.11 -4.59 2.14
CA GLN A 130 -3.88 -5.23 1.68
C GLN A 130 -4.21 -6.59 1.05
N ASN A 131 -3.29 -7.17 0.29
CA ASN A 131 -3.41 -8.56 -0.11
C ASN A 131 -3.32 -9.50 1.11
N SER A 132 -3.87 -10.69 1.01
CA SER A 132 -3.87 -11.70 2.10
C SER A 132 -2.46 -12.14 2.50
N GLN A 133 -1.49 -12.08 1.59
CA GLN A 133 -0.10 -12.43 1.83
C GLN A 133 0.77 -11.20 2.01
N TYR A 134 1.65 -11.24 3.03
CA TYR A 134 2.76 -10.30 3.07
C TYR A 134 3.77 -10.67 1.98
N VAL A 135 4.34 -9.66 1.36
CA VAL A 135 5.27 -9.83 0.26
C VAL A 135 6.71 -9.67 0.74
N ASN A 136 7.56 -10.65 0.43
CA ASN A 136 9.00 -10.53 0.59
C ASN A 136 9.58 -9.80 -0.63
N THR A 137 10.45 -8.82 -0.40
CA THR A 137 11.02 -8.00 -1.49
C THR A 137 11.89 -8.81 -2.44
N SER A 138 12.69 -9.76 -1.92
CA SER A 138 13.54 -10.61 -2.77
C SER A 138 12.71 -11.52 -3.66
N ASP A 139 11.65 -12.12 -3.09
CA ASP A 139 10.73 -12.96 -3.84
C ASP A 139 9.98 -12.15 -4.91
N MET A 140 9.55 -10.94 -4.58
CA MET A 140 8.91 -10.06 -5.55
C MET A 140 9.83 -9.74 -6.73
N VAL A 141 11.08 -9.36 -6.46
CA VAL A 141 12.08 -9.07 -7.50
C VAL A 141 12.36 -10.31 -8.37
N ALA A 142 12.48 -11.48 -7.76
CA ALA A 142 12.66 -12.75 -8.48
C ALA A 142 11.46 -13.07 -9.38
N ARG A 143 10.24 -12.95 -8.87
CA ARG A 143 9.00 -13.19 -9.64
C ARG A 143 8.81 -12.20 -10.77
N ILE A 144 9.14 -10.92 -10.55
CA ILE A 144 9.15 -9.93 -11.62
C ILE A 144 10.14 -10.35 -12.73
N ALA A 145 11.37 -10.74 -12.39
CA ALA A 145 12.35 -11.19 -13.39
C ALA A 145 11.89 -12.45 -14.13
N GLU A 146 11.35 -13.43 -13.41
CA GLU A 146 10.76 -14.64 -14.01
C GLU A 146 9.65 -14.31 -15.02
N SER A 147 8.80 -13.34 -14.72
CA SER A 147 7.77 -12.90 -15.65
C SER A 147 8.36 -12.36 -16.97
N TYR A 148 9.57 -11.82 -16.97
CA TYR A 148 10.33 -11.39 -18.14
C TYR A 148 11.20 -12.49 -18.77
N GLY A 149 11.05 -13.76 -18.34
CA GLY A 149 11.86 -14.89 -18.81
C GLY A 149 13.32 -14.84 -18.35
N ARG A 150 13.60 -14.15 -17.23
CA ARG A 150 14.93 -13.99 -16.63
C ARG A 150 14.96 -14.66 -15.25
N SER A 151 16.14 -15.07 -14.84
CA SER A 151 16.41 -15.53 -13.48
C SER A 151 17.32 -14.56 -12.75
N ILE A 152 17.04 -14.31 -11.47
CA ILE A 152 17.89 -13.53 -10.58
C ILE A 152 18.43 -14.47 -9.50
N TRP A 153 19.73 -14.42 -9.28
CA TRP A 153 20.35 -15.17 -8.21
C TRP A 153 20.19 -14.40 -6.89
N LEU A 154 19.46 -14.99 -5.93
CA LEU A 154 19.28 -14.44 -4.58
C LEU A 154 20.45 -14.84 -3.70
N VAL A 155 21.34 -13.91 -3.40
CA VAL A 155 22.56 -14.14 -2.62
C VAL A 155 22.30 -13.94 -1.13
N PRO A 156 22.50 -14.97 -0.28
CA PRO A 156 22.38 -14.84 1.17
C PRO A 156 23.57 -14.08 1.78
N GLY A 157 23.45 -13.68 3.06
CA GLY A 157 24.56 -13.10 3.82
C GLY A 157 24.73 -11.59 3.74
N PHE A 158 23.87 -10.86 3.02
CA PHE A 158 23.88 -9.40 2.97
C PHE A 158 23.11 -8.72 4.11
N GLU A 159 22.42 -9.47 4.95
CA GLU A 159 21.55 -8.97 6.02
C GLU A 159 22.30 -8.05 7.00
N TRP A 160 23.54 -8.38 7.35
CA TRP A 160 24.38 -7.57 8.23
C TRP A 160 24.83 -6.25 7.59
N ILE A 161 25.09 -6.24 6.28
CA ILE A 161 25.43 -5.03 5.51
C ILE A 161 24.22 -4.12 5.42
N ILE A 162 23.06 -4.72 5.09
CA ILE A 162 21.78 -4.01 5.00
C ILE A 162 21.42 -3.41 6.35
N GLY A 163 21.58 -4.14 7.47
CA GLY A 163 21.34 -3.65 8.82
C GLY A 163 22.22 -2.46 9.20
N LYS A 164 23.50 -2.45 8.81
CA LYS A 164 24.40 -1.31 9.02
C LYS A 164 24.09 -0.10 8.14
N LEU A 165 23.59 -0.30 6.93
CA LEU A 165 23.25 0.74 5.99
C LEU A 165 21.82 1.28 6.19
N ALA A 166 20.89 0.47 6.69
CA ALA A 166 19.52 0.88 6.96
C ALA A 166 19.41 2.04 7.96
N GLY A 167 20.36 2.15 8.90
CA GLY A 167 20.46 3.29 9.83
C GLY A 167 20.98 4.59 9.21
N ARG A 168 21.58 4.54 8.01
CA ARG A 168 22.24 5.70 7.37
C ARG A 168 21.55 6.18 6.09
N VAL A 169 20.75 5.35 5.45
CA VAL A 169 20.11 5.67 4.16
C VAL A 169 18.64 5.24 4.18
N ASN A 170 17.74 6.20 4.23
CA ASN A 170 16.27 6.00 4.24
C ASN A 170 15.73 5.10 3.11
N ILE A 171 16.45 4.95 2.00
CA ILE A 171 16.06 4.10 0.88
C ILE A 171 16.17 2.62 1.25
N PHE A 172 17.20 2.23 2.00
CA PHE A 172 17.40 0.83 2.39
C PHE A 172 16.31 0.32 3.33
N SER A 173 15.90 1.10 4.32
CA SER A 173 14.80 0.73 5.22
C SER A 173 13.45 0.63 4.46
N LYS A 174 13.23 1.49 3.46
CA LYS A 174 12.02 1.44 2.62
C LYS A 174 11.96 0.23 1.69
N VAL A 175 13.07 -0.34 1.27
CA VAL A 175 13.11 -1.49 0.36
C VAL A 175 13.24 -2.79 1.15
N PHE A 176 14.09 -2.82 2.16
CA PHE A 176 14.49 -4.04 2.88
C PHE A 176 13.88 -4.18 4.28
N GLY A 177 13.26 -3.12 4.82
CA GLY A 177 12.58 -3.17 6.10
C GLY A 177 11.22 -3.88 6.01
N SER A 178 10.82 -4.58 7.08
CA SER A 178 9.46 -5.09 7.24
C SER A 178 8.54 -3.97 7.67
N LEU A 179 7.44 -3.77 6.94
CA LEU A 179 6.38 -2.84 7.30
C LEU A 179 5.04 -3.44 6.90
N THR A 180 4.25 -3.82 7.90
CA THR A 180 2.99 -4.53 7.68
C THR A 180 1.82 -3.88 8.42
N TYR A 181 0.62 -4.05 7.90
CA TYR A 181 -0.61 -3.93 8.68
C TYR A 181 -0.89 -5.22 9.43
N ASP A 182 -1.44 -5.14 10.64
CA ASP A 182 -2.09 -6.31 11.24
C ASP A 182 -3.24 -6.76 10.30
N ARG A 183 -3.30 -8.06 10.01
CA ARG A 183 -4.32 -8.63 9.11
C ARG A 183 -5.74 -8.36 9.57
N LYS A 184 -5.97 -8.30 10.87
CA LYS A 184 -7.29 -7.98 11.44
C LYS A 184 -7.84 -6.63 10.99
N LEU A 185 -6.96 -5.68 10.66
CA LEU A 185 -7.34 -4.34 10.20
C LEU A 185 -7.72 -4.29 8.71
N SER A 186 -7.41 -5.34 7.95
CA SER A 186 -7.43 -5.30 6.49
C SER A 186 -8.60 -6.03 5.86
N PHE A 187 -9.27 -6.88 6.62
CA PHE A 187 -10.39 -7.72 6.13
C PHE A 187 -11.65 -7.49 6.97
N PRO A 188 -12.25 -6.27 6.90
CA PRO A 188 -13.47 -5.98 7.64
C PRO A 188 -14.64 -6.78 7.06
N GLU A 189 -15.47 -7.37 7.94
CA GLU A 189 -16.59 -8.24 7.57
C GLU A 189 -17.59 -7.54 6.63
N GLU A 190 -17.82 -6.25 6.83
CA GLU A 190 -18.74 -5.44 6.02
C GLU A 190 -18.28 -5.26 4.57
N VAL A 191 -16.98 -5.41 4.28
CA VAL A 191 -16.44 -5.34 2.93
C VAL A 191 -16.39 -6.72 2.28
N GLY A 192 -16.18 -7.77 3.06
CA GLY A 192 -16.02 -9.13 2.58
C GLY A 192 -14.71 -9.36 1.81
N GLU A 193 -14.66 -10.45 1.07
CA GLU A 193 -13.46 -10.85 0.32
C GLU A 193 -13.30 -10.00 -0.95
N TYR A 194 -12.19 -9.27 -1.06
CA TYR A 194 -11.87 -8.35 -2.16
C TYR A 194 -10.59 -8.74 -2.93
N GLU A 195 -9.90 -9.81 -2.55
CA GLU A 195 -8.73 -10.30 -3.28
C GLU A 195 -9.18 -11.17 -4.45
N VAL A 196 -9.36 -10.53 -5.61
CA VAL A 196 -9.83 -11.18 -6.85
C VAL A 196 -8.68 -11.73 -7.70
N VAL A 197 -7.45 -11.33 -7.40
CA VAL A 197 -6.23 -11.77 -8.08
C VAL A 197 -5.17 -12.11 -7.04
N ASP A 198 -4.63 -13.33 -7.08
CA ASP A 198 -3.55 -13.75 -6.21
C ASP A 198 -2.20 -13.09 -6.56
N PHE A 199 -1.20 -13.26 -5.69
CA PHE A 199 0.10 -12.62 -5.84
C PHE A 199 0.81 -13.05 -7.14
N LEU A 200 0.81 -14.34 -7.49
CA LEU A 200 1.55 -14.84 -8.66
C LEU A 200 0.90 -14.38 -9.97
N GLU A 201 -0.42 -14.40 -10.03
CA GLU A 201 -1.18 -13.91 -11.17
C GLU A 201 -1.03 -12.39 -11.32
N SER A 202 -1.05 -11.66 -10.20
CA SER A 202 -0.89 -10.19 -10.21
C SER A 202 0.46 -9.74 -10.80
N ILE A 203 1.55 -10.47 -10.51
CA ILE A 203 2.86 -10.20 -11.12
C ILE A 203 2.84 -10.43 -12.63
N LYS A 204 2.20 -11.52 -13.09
CA LYS A 204 2.06 -11.80 -14.54
C LYS A 204 1.27 -10.70 -15.24
N LYS A 205 0.11 -10.32 -14.69
CA LYS A 205 -0.74 -9.24 -15.24
C LYS A 205 -0.06 -7.88 -15.22
N SER A 206 0.80 -7.61 -14.24
CA SER A 206 1.56 -6.34 -14.17
C SER A 206 2.52 -6.16 -15.34
N LYS A 207 3.01 -7.25 -15.95
CA LYS A 207 3.91 -7.25 -17.11
C LYS A 207 3.24 -6.92 -18.45
N GLU A 208 1.95 -7.21 -18.62
CA GLU A 208 1.24 -7.18 -19.93
C GLU A 208 1.17 -5.81 -20.61
N SER A 209 2.23 -4.97 -20.47
CA SER A 209 2.22 -3.57 -20.93
C SER A 209 3.52 -3.00 -21.45
N LEU A 210 4.34 -3.80 -22.04
CA LEU A 210 5.46 -3.25 -22.85
C LEU A 210 5.31 -3.65 -24.30
#